data_746567a3061f9e4d250fb81d64e233bc
#
_entry.id   746567a3061f9e4d250fb81d64e233bc
#
_cell.length_a   1.000
_cell.length_b   1.000
_cell.length_c   1.000
_cell.angle_alpha   90.00
_cell.angle_beta   90.00
_cell.angle_gamma   90.00
#
_symmetry.space_group_name_H-M   'P 1'
#
loop_
_entity.id
_entity.type
_entity.pdbx_description
1 polymer ?
#
loop_
_entity_poly.entity_id
_entity_poly.type
_entity_poly.pdbx_seq_one_letter_code
_entity_poly.pdbx_strand_id
1 'polypeptide(L)'
;LVPLTIEEAYELIEAILRGEDAEIVEELGDVLLHVFFYARMGEEEGRFSIDTVVERLNQKLIARHPHVYGQAQASDAKAVLAQWEKLKAAQSERSVIGGLPERLPPLLKAYRLQEKAAAVGFDWASLQGLTEKLKEELAELQRAIEANQLSEAAAELGDVLFVLVNLGRHLGIDPERALHQTNQKFEKRFQYIEKRLKEAQKTFAECDLEELDAYWQQSKSLYP
;
A
#
# COMPACT_ATOMS: atom_id res chain seq x y z
N LEU A 1 13.64 4.36 -18.27
CA LEU A 1 13.75 3.30 -17.22
C LEU A 1 12.81 3.54 -16.04
N VAL A 2 12.62 4.78 -15.50
CA VAL A 2 11.82 5.00 -14.28
C VAL A 2 10.38 4.46 -14.39
N PRO A 3 9.60 4.70 -15.48
CA PRO A 3 8.28 4.10 -15.61
C PRO A 3 8.32 2.58 -15.62
N LEU A 4 9.26 1.97 -16.34
CA LEU A 4 9.44 0.51 -16.39
C LEU A 4 9.78 -0.08 -15.02
N THR A 5 10.64 0.59 -14.23
CA THR A 5 10.94 0.12 -12.85
C THR A 5 9.69 0.08 -11.96
N ILE A 6 8.73 0.98 -12.19
CA ILE A 6 7.45 0.97 -11.47
C ILE A 6 6.58 -0.19 -11.96
N GLU A 7 6.57 -0.45 -13.27
CA GLU A 7 5.86 -1.55 -13.91
C GLU A 7 6.33 -2.89 -13.36
N GLU A 8 7.64 -3.20 -13.44
CA GLU A 8 8.23 -4.42 -12.86
C GLU A 8 7.93 -4.60 -11.37
N ALA A 9 7.92 -3.48 -10.62
CA ALA A 9 7.58 -3.56 -9.20
C ALA A 9 6.11 -3.96 -8.97
N TYR A 10 5.18 -3.52 -9.82
CA TYR A 10 3.78 -3.92 -9.75
C TYR A 10 3.56 -5.34 -10.25
N GLU A 11 4.24 -5.78 -11.32
CA GLU A 11 4.19 -7.15 -11.83
C GLU A 11 4.69 -8.13 -10.77
N LEU A 12 5.80 -7.84 -10.12
CA LEU A 12 6.27 -8.61 -8.97
C LEU A 12 5.23 -8.68 -7.83
N ILE A 13 4.57 -7.55 -7.50
CA ILE A 13 3.51 -7.53 -6.47
C ILE A 13 2.36 -8.44 -6.89
N GLU A 14 1.92 -8.39 -8.15
CA GLU A 14 0.86 -9.24 -8.66
C GLU A 14 1.22 -10.72 -8.62
N ALA A 15 2.43 -11.10 -9.07
CA ALA A 15 2.94 -12.46 -9.00
C ALA A 15 2.95 -13.00 -7.56
N ILE A 16 3.42 -12.19 -6.60
CA ILE A 16 3.39 -12.54 -5.16
C ILE A 16 1.96 -12.74 -4.67
N LEU A 17 1.02 -11.87 -5.06
CA LEU A 17 -0.37 -11.96 -4.63
C LEU A 17 -1.11 -13.17 -5.21
N ARG A 18 -0.74 -13.61 -6.43
CA ARG A 18 -1.23 -14.85 -7.05
C ARG A 18 -0.61 -16.10 -6.42
N GLY A 19 0.60 -15.99 -5.89
CA GLY A 19 1.34 -17.11 -5.29
C GLY A 19 1.95 -18.05 -6.35
N GLU A 20 2.30 -17.53 -7.51
CA GLU A 20 2.87 -18.30 -8.64
C GLU A 20 4.39 -18.18 -8.65
N ASP A 21 5.09 -19.15 -8.02
CA ASP A 21 6.53 -19.10 -7.81
C ASP A 21 7.34 -18.86 -9.11
N ALA A 22 6.88 -19.38 -10.24
CA ALA A 22 7.57 -19.20 -11.53
C ALA A 22 7.53 -17.72 -11.98
N GLU A 23 6.37 -17.07 -11.88
CA GLU A 23 6.21 -15.65 -12.18
C GLU A 23 7.00 -14.78 -11.17
N ILE A 24 6.97 -15.14 -9.89
CA ILE A 24 7.76 -14.41 -8.86
C ILE A 24 9.26 -14.43 -9.19
N VAL A 25 9.77 -15.55 -9.67
CA VAL A 25 11.20 -15.67 -10.06
C VAL A 25 11.51 -14.82 -11.29
N GLU A 26 10.62 -14.78 -12.28
CA GLU A 26 10.74 -13.96 -13.48
C GLU A 26 10.78 -12.48 -13.10
N GLU A 27 9.78 -11.98 -12.38
CA GLU A 27 9.66 -10.57 -11.99
C GLU A 27 10.79 -10.11 -11.03
N LEU A 28 11.27 -10.99 -10.15
CA LEU A 28 12.48 -10.72 -9.36
C LEU A 28 13.71 -10.53 -10.26
N GLY A 29 13.79 -11.28 -11.36
CA GLY A 29 14.84 -11.13 -12.37
C GLY A 29 14.78 -9.77 -13.04
N ASP A 30 13.61 -9.31 -13.42
CA ASP A 30 13.41 -8.02 -14.10
C ASP A 30 13.67 -6.82 -13.17
N VAL A 31 13.22 -6.89 -11.92
CA VAL A 31 13.62 -5.90 -10.90
C VAL A 31 15.14 -5.88 -10.70
N LEU A 32 15.79 -7.05 -10.65
CA LEU A 32 17.24 -7.15 -10.52
C LEU A 32 17.96 -6.61 -11.75
N LEU A 33 17.45 -6.85 -12.95
CA LEU A 33 17.96 -6.30 -14.21
C LEU A 33 17.99 -4.76 -14.15
N HIS A 34 16.93 -4.13 -13.65
CA HIS A 34 16.87 -2.69 -13.45
C HIS A 34 17.92 -2.18 -12.47
N VAL A 35 18.21 -2.93 -11.40
CA VAL A 35 19.32 -2.60 -10.47
C VAL A 35 20.65 -2.58 -11.21
N PHE A 36 20.93 -3.57 -12.05
CA PHE A 36 22.16 -3.60 -12.85
C PHE A 36 22.22 -2.47 -13.89
N PHE A 37 21.12 -2.16 -14.56
CA PHE A 37 21.07 -1.03 -15.51
C PHE A 37 21.39 0.29 -14.83
N TYR A 38 20.75 0.60 -13.71
CA TYR A 38 21.04 1.84 -12.97
C TYR A 38 22.48 1.89 -12.45
N ALA A 39 23.02 0.76 -11.97
CA ALA A 39 24.39 0.68 -11.53
C ALA A 39 25.38 0.91 -12.69
N ARG A 40 25.11 0.33 -13.87
CA ARG A 40 25.94 0.52 -15.07
C ARG A 40 25.91 1.96 -15.57
N MET A 41 24.72 2.58 -15.62
CA MET A 41 24.60 4.01 -15.96
C MET A 41 25.37 4.89 -14.99
N GLY A 42 25.32 4.58 -13.66
CA GLY A 42 26.08 5.30 -12.65
C GLY A 42 27.60 5.14 -12.81
N GLU A 43 28.05 3.97 -13.22
CA GLU A 43 29.47 3.68 -13.48
C GLU A 43 29.98 4.41 -14.73
N GLU A 44 29.22 4.42 -15.82
CA GLU A 44 29.56 5.14 -17.04
C GLU A 44 29.68 6.65 -16.82
N GLU A 45 28.89 7.20 -15.89
CA GLU A 45 28.96 8.60 -15.48
C GLU A 45 29.98 8.85 -14.35
N GLY A 46 30.72 7.84 -13.88
CA GLY A 46 31.71 7.95 -12.82
C GLY A 46 31.13 8.28 -11.45
N ARG A 47 29.87 7.96 -11.16
CA ARG A 47 29.17 8.32 -9.91
C ARG A 47 29.20 7.21 -8.88
N PHE A 48 28.90 5.97 -9.26
CA PHE A 48 28.85 4.79 -8.42
C PHE A 48 28.83 3.51 -9.27
N SER A 49 29.20 2.37 -8.69
CA SER A 49 29.16 1.04 -9.30
C SER A 49 28.21 0.11 -8.55
N ILE A 50 28.00 -1.09 -9.10
CA ILE A 50 27.25 -2.14 -8.42
C ILE A 50 27.88 -2.52 -7.07
N ASP A 51 29.21 -2.54 -6.99
CA ASP A 51 29.93 -2.83 -5.74
C ASP A 51 29.60 -1.80 -4.67
N THR A 52 29.54 -0.51 -5.03
CA THR A 52 29.13 0.57 -4.11
C THR A 52 27.70 0.37 -3.61
N VAL A 53 26.78 -0.07 -4.48
CA VAL A 53 25.38 -0.36 -4.11
C VAL A 53 25.31 -1.51 -3.10
N VAL A 54 26.02 -2.62 -3.38
CA VAL A 54 26.05 -3.81 -2.51
C VAL A 54 26.73 -3.49 -1.17
N GLU A 55 27.83 -2.77 -1.19
CA GLU A 55 28.54 -2.38 0.03
C GLU A 55 27.67 -1.51 0.95
N ARG A 56 27.00 -0.51 0.40
CA ARG A 56 26.06 0.33 1.17
C ARG A 56 24.86 -0.45 1.69
N LEU A 57 24.36 -1.41 0.92
CA LEU A 57 23.30 -2.31 1.39
C LEU A 57 23.77 -3.13 2.59
N ASN A 58 24.97 -3.75 2.52
CA ASN A 58 25.55 -4.54 3.59
C ASN A 58 25.79 -3.70 4.87
N GLN A 59 26.37 -2.53 4.75
CA GLN A 59 26.57 -1.61 5.88
C GLN A 59 25.23 -1.26 6.55
N LYS A 60 24.21 -0.97 5.76
CA LYS A 60 22.86 -0.68 6.25
C LYS A 60 22.23 -1.87 6.97
N LEU A 61 22.38 -3.08 6.42
CA LEU A 61 21.84 -4.31 7.03
C LEU A 61 22.52 -4.61 8.36
N ILE A 62 23.86 -4.55 8.41
CA ILE A 62 24.64 -4.76 9.64
C ILE A 62 24.22 -3.75 10.73
N ALA A 63 24.14 -2.47 10.38
CA ALA A 63 23.81 -1.41 11.33
C ALA A 63 22.38 -1.53 11.87
N ARG A 64 21.43 -2.08 11.09
CA ARG A 64 20.01 -2.19 11.46
C ARG A 64 19.59 -3.53 12.05
N HIS A 65 20.49 -4.52 12.05
CA HIS A 65 20.23 -5.84 12.61
C HIS A 65 21.26 -6.18 13.74
N PRO A 66 21.35 -5.35 14.81
CA PRO A 66 22.28 -5.59 15.89
C PRO A 66 21.96 -6.86 16.69
N HIS A 67 20.76 -7.43 16.55
CA HIS A 67 20.38 -8.72 17.10
C HIS A 67 20.95 -9.91 16.30
N VAL A 68 21.38 -9.70 15.04
CA VAL A 68 22.05 -10.72 14.21
C VAL A 68 23.55 -10.55 14.23
N TYR A 69 24.03 -9.32 14.10
CA TYR A 69 25.45 -9.00 13.94
C TYR A 69 26.11 -8.43 15.20
N GLY A 70 25.34 -8.18 16.28
CA GLY A 70 25.83 -7.61 17.54
C GLY A 70 25.32 -8.40 18.74
N GLN A 71 25.31 -7.74 19.92
CA GLN A 71 24.91 -8.37 21.19
C GLN A 71 23.46 -8.05 21.62
N ALA A 72 22.71 -7.33 20.81
CA ALA A 72 21.34 -6.98 21.14
C ALA A 72 20.43 -8.22 21.04
N GLN A 73 19.54 -8.41 22.02
CA GLN A 73 18.53 -9.45 21.97
C GLN A 73 17.19 -8.85 21.55
N ALA A 74 16.48 -9.54 20.69
CA ALA A 74 15.10 -9.21 20.35
C ALA A 74 14.21 -10.42 20.63
N SER A 75 13.11 -10.21 21.35
CA SER A 75 12.25 -11.28 21.82
C SER A 75 11.33 -11.86 20.74
N ASP A 76 10.98 -11.05 19.74
CA ASP A 76 10.08 -11.43 18.64
C ASP A 76 10.25 -10.51 17.42
N ALA A 77 9.59 -10.85 16.30
CA ALA A 77 9.64 -10.10 15.05
C ALA A 77 9.14 -8.65 15.19
N LYS A 78 8.17 -8.41 16.09
CA LYS A 78 7.63 -7.06 16.32
C LYS A 78 8.64 -6.17 17.05
N ALA A 79 9.36 -6.74 18.01
CA ALA A 79 10.47 -6.04 18.70
C ALA A 79 11.62 -5.73 17.74
N VAL A 80 11.96 -6.65 16.82
CA VAL A 80 12.94 -6.43 15.75
C VAL A 80 12.54 -5.25 14.87
N LEU A 81 11.31 -5.20 14.40
CA LEU A 81 10.80 -4.15 13.55
C LEU A 81 10.80 -2.78 14.25
N ALA A 82 10.35 -2.73 15.49
CA ALA A 82 10.35 -1.51 16.30
C ALA A 82 11.78 -1.00 16.55
N GLN A 83 12.72 -1.90 16.85
CA GLN A 83 14.13 -1.56 17.01
C GLN A 83 14.74 -1.05 15.71
N TRP A 84 14.42 -1.68 14.58
CA TRP A 84 14.90 -1.28 13.25
C TRP A 84 14.42 0.13 12.87
N GLU A 85 13.16 0.46 13.11
CA GLU A 85 12.63 1.81 12.86
C GLU A 85 13.24 2.86 13.80
N LYS A 86 13.47 2.53 15.09
CA LYS A 86 14.17 3.42 16.02
C LYS A 86 15.60 3.70 15.56
N LEU A 87 16.35 2.68 15.15
CA LEU A 87 17.72 2.85 14.66
C LEU A 87 17.78 3.67 13.36
N LYS A 88 16.80 3.45 12.48
CA LYS A 88 16.65 4.24 11.25
C LYS A 88 16.33 5.71 11.53
N ALA A 89 15.46 5.99 12.51
CA ALA A 89 15.15 7.35 12.95
C ALA A 89 16.36 8.04 13.60
N ALA A 90 17.12 7.34 14.44
CA ALA A 90 18.31 7.87 15.11
C ALA A 90 19.47 8.19 14.15
N GLN A 91 19.58 7.50 13.02
CA GLN A 91 20.58 7.74 11.98
C GLN A 91 20.21 8.90 11.03
N SER A 92 19.05 9.48 11.18
CA SER A 92 18.52 10.56 10.32
C SER A 92 18.42 11.84 11.15
N GLU A 93 19.11 12.89 10.73
CA GLU A 93 18.87 14.27 11.24
C GLU A 93 17.50 14.83 10.80
N ARG A 94 16.70 14.02 10.08
CA ARG A 94 15.40 14.40 9.52
C ARG A 94 14.29 14.15 10.54
N SER A 95 13.13 14.80 10.32
CA SER A 95 11.91 14.53 11.07
C SER A 95 11.62 13.02 11.15
N VAL A 96 11.04 12.56 12.26
CA VAL A 96 10.64 11.15 12.49
C VAL A 96 9.84 10.59 11.32
N ILE A 97 8.88 11.38 10.84
CA ILE A 97 8.03 11.00 9.69
C ILE A 97 8.68 11.28 8.32
N GLY A 98 9.88 11.89 8.31
CA GLY A 98 10.60 12.23 7.08
C GLY A 98 11.18 11.02 6.34
N GLY A 99 11.67 11.27 5.11
CA GLY A 99 12.36 10.28 4.29
C GLY A 99 11.48 9.27 3.57
N LEU A 100 10.16 9.47 3.56
CA LEU A 100 9.26 8.75 2.66
C LEU A 100 9.28 9.42 1.27
N PRO A 101 9.31 8.63 0.19
CA PRO A 101 9.18 9.19 -1.15
C PRO A 101 7.88 9.96 -1.30
N GLU A 102 7.94 11.12 -1.98
CA GLU A 102 6.74 11.95 -2.19
C GLU A 102 5.68 11.25 -3.04
N ARG A 103 6.14 10.42 -3.98
CA ARG A 103 5.31 9.71 -4.97
C ARG A 103 4.86 8.31 -4.54
N LEU A 104 4.97 7.97 -3.26
CA LEU A 104 4.37 6.73 -2.77
C LEU A 104 2.86 6.74 -3.01
N PRO A 105 2.25 5.58 -3.34
CA PRO A 105 0.80 5.43 -3.35
C PRO A 105 0.19 5.99 -2.06
N PRO A 106 -0.90 6.77 -2.13
CA PRO A 106 -1.39 7.53 -0.98
C PRO A 106 -1.74 6.68 0.24
N LEU A 107 -2.36 5.50 0.07
CA LEU A 107 -2.70 4.62 1.19
C LEU A 107 -1.43 4.05 1.83
N LEU A 108 -0.47 3.61 1.01
CA LEU A 108 0.83 3.15 1.52
C LEU A 108 1.57 4.27 2.25
N LYS A 109 1.55 5.51 1.72
CA LYS A 109 2.18 6.66 2.37
C LYS A 109 1.54 6.94 3.74
N ALA A 110 0.20 6.95 3.82
CA ALA A 110 -0.54 7.12 5.06
C ALA A 110 -0.17 6.03 6.08
N TYR A 111 -0.18 4.76 5.65
CA TYR A 111 0.23 3.62 6.49
C TYR A 111 1.64 3.81 7.06
N ARG A 112 2.61 4.15 6.21
CA ARG A 112 4.01 4.34 6.62
C ARG A 112 4.21 5.56 7.53
N LEU A 113 3.44 6.64 7.34
CA LEU A 113 3.46 7.81 8.24
C LEU A 113 2.99 7.43 9.64
N GLN A 114 1.87 6.71 9.72
CA GLN A 114 1.29 6.26 10.98
C GLN A 114 2.18 5.24 11.70
N GLU A 115 2.78 4.31 10.96
CA GLU A 115 3.73 3.34 11.52
C GLU A 115 4.95 4.05 12.14
N LYS A 116 5.48 5.08 11.48
CA LYS A 116 6.59 5.88 12.02
C LYS A 116 6.18 6.69 13.26
N ALA A 117 4.97 7.26 13.27
CA ALA A 117 4.44 7.96 14.42
C ALA A 117 4.25 7.01 15.63
N ALA A 118 3.70 5.83 15.38
CA ALA A 118 3.52 4.79 16.38
C ALA A 118 4.85 4.32 17.01
N ALA A 119 5.92 4.22 16.20
CA ALA A 119 7.24 3.81 16.68
C ALA A 119 7.86 4.74 17.73
N VAL A 120 7.41 6.00 17.78
CA VAL A 120 7.83 7.00 18.80
C VAL A 120 6.78 7.23 19.90
N GLY A 121 5.74 6.39 19.93
CA GLY A 121 4.70 6.44 20.97
C GLY A 121 3.52 7.33 20.63
N PHE A 122 3.46 7.90 19.42
CA PHE A 122 2.29 8.63 18.96
C PHE A 122 1.33 7.69 18.22
N ASP A 123 0.50 6.99 19.00
CA ASP A 123 -0.44 5.99 18.48
C ASP A 123 -1.72 5.94 19.31
N TRP A 124 -2.78 5.40 18.74
CA TRP A 124 -4.03 5.16 19.42
C TRP A 124 -3.90 4.02 20.44
N ALA A 125 -4.44 4.25 21.63
CA ALA A 125 -4.37 3.26 22.69
C ALA A 125 -5.31 2.04 22.46
N SER A 126 -6.35 2.21 21.62
CA SER A 126 -7.34 1.16 21.37
C SER A 126 -8.05 1.31 20.02
N LEU A 127 -8.57 0.20 19.52
CA LEU A 127 -9.44 0.18 18.33
C LEU A 127 -10.75 0.97 18.56
N GLN A 128 -11.22 1.04 19.81
CA GLN A 128 -12.42 1.81 20.14
C GLN A 128 -12.22 3.29 19.84
N GLY A 129 -11.09 3.88 20.26
CA GLY A 129 -10.78 5.29 19.96
C GLY A 129 -10.71 5.57 18.46
N LEU A 130 -10.11 4.65 17.68
CA LEU A 130 -10.11 4.73 16.22
C LEU A 130 -11.52 4.69 15.61
N THR A 131 -12.38 3.82 16.14
CA THR A 131 -13.76 3.70 15.67
C THR A 131 -14.57 4.94 15.99
N GLU A 132 -14.35 5.54 17.16
CA GLU A 132 -14.98 6.80 17.55
C GLU A 132 -14.50 7.95 16.64
N LYS A 133 -13.20 8.04 16.35
CA LYS A 133 -12.64 9.02 15.42
C LYS A 133 -13.19 8.84 14.00
N LEU A 134 -13.33 7.61 13.52
CA LEU A 134 -13.95 7.36 12.21
C LEU A 134 -15.39 7.90 12.14
N LYS A 135 -16.18 7.74 13.20
CA LYS A 135 -17.55 8.28 13.25
C LYS A 135 -17.56 9.81 13.26
N GLU A 136 -16.59 10.41 13.92
CA GLU A 136 -16.40 11.88 13.95
C GLU A 136 -16.12 12.39 12.54
N GLU A 137 -15.11 11.83 11.83
CA GLU A 137 -14.75 12.25 10.47
C GLU A 137 -15.90 12.04 9.46
N LEU A 138 -16.62 10.92 9.59
CA LEU A 138 -17.81 10.68 8.75
C LEU A 138 -18.91 11.72 9.00
N ALA A 139 -19.11 12.17 10.24
CA ALA A 139 -20.09 13.20 10.56
C ALA A 139 -19.64 14.58 10.06
N GLU A 140 -18.34 14.86 10.04
CA GLU A 140 -17.75 16.09 9.50
C GLU A 140 -17.88 16.12 7.98
N LEU A 141 -17.54 15.03 7.31
CA LEU A 141 -17.78 14.87 5.87
C LEU A 141 -19.25 15.07 5.51
N GLN A 142 -20.16 14.46 6.25
CA GLN A 142 -21.60 14.61 6.00
C GLN A 142 -22.06 16.08 6.15
N ARG A 143 -21.61 16.78 7.19
CA ARG A 143 -21.92 18.22 7.40
C ARG A 143 -21.40 19.07 6.24
N ALA A 144 -20.18 18.84 5.79
CA ALA A 144 -19.59 19.56 4.67
C ALA A 144 -20.38 19.33 3.36
N ILE A 145 -20.84 18.09 3.10
CA ILE A 145 -21.70 17.74 1.95
C ILE A 145 -23.05 18.48 2.06
N GLU A 146 -23.73 18.43 3.20
CA GLU A 146 -25.02 19.09 3.43
C GLU A 146 -24.91 20.61 3.28
N ALA A 147 -23.78 21.20 3.69
CA ALA A 147 -23.48 22.62 3.51
C ALA A 147 -23.03 22.99 2.08
N ASN A 148 -22.89 22.00 1.18
CA ASN A 148 -22.38 22.17 -0.19
C ASN A 148 -20.97 22.80 -0.25
N GLN A 149 -20.12 22.49 0.74
CA GLN A 149 -18.75 22.98 0.90
C GLN A 149 -17.74 21.95 0.32
N LEU A 150 -17.62 21.88 -1.01
CA LEU A 150 -16.84 20.84 -1.70
C LEU A 150 -15.37 20.77 -1.27
N SER A 151 -14.73 21.90 -0.96
CA SER A 151 -13.33 21.92 -0.52
C SER A 151 -13.16 21.29 0.87
N GLU A 152 -14.10 21.55 1.76
CA GLU A 152 -14.13 20.98 3.11
C GLU A 152 -14.48 19.49 3.05
N ALA A 153 -15.48 19.11 2.25
CA ALA A 153 -15.82 17.72 2.02
C ALA A 153 -14.65 16.90 1.45
N ALA A 154 -13.80 17.51 0.60
CA ALA A 154 -12.59 16.86 0.09
C ALA A 154 -11.54 16.65 1.18
N ALA A 155 -11.38 17.58 2.11
CA ALA A 155 -10.49 17.45 3.27
C ALA A 155 -10.99 16.32 4.20
N GLU A 156 -12.25 16.36 4.60
CA GLU A 156 -12.86 15.36 5.47
C GLU A 156 -12.84 13.94 4.87
N LEU A 157 -13.03 13.83 3.55
CA LEU A 157 -12.86 12.55 2.87
C LEU A 157 -11.41 12.03 3.00
N GLY A 158 -10.43 12.92 2.94
CA GLY A 158 -9.03 12.57 3.19
C GLY A 158 -8.80 12.05 4.61
N ASP A 159 -9.41 12.70 5.61
CA ASP A 159 -9.31 12.31 7.01
C ASP A 159 -10.00 10.97 7.30
N VAL A 160 -11.18 10.71 6.71
CA VAL A 160 -11.84 9.39 6.73
C VAL A 160 -10.91 8.31 6.17
N LEU A 161 -10.30 8.53 5.00
CA LEU A 161 -9.37 7.57 4.40
C LEU A 161 -8.14 7.33 5.29
N PHE A 162 -7.60 8.39 5.90
CA PHE A 162 -6.46 8.29 6.79
C PHE A 162 -6.77 7.47 8.06
N VAL A 163 -7.95 7.67 8.66
CA VAL A 163 -8.41 6.87 9.82
C VAL A 163 -8.66 5.42 9.42
N LEU A 164 -9.23 5.14 8.24
CA LEU A 164 -9.41 3.77 7.73
C LEU A 164 -8.08 3.04 7.54
N VAL A 165 -7.06 3.71 7.02
CA VAL A 165 -5.69 3.16 6.92
C VAL A 165 -5.15 2.83 8.30
N ASN A 166 -5.36 3.68 9.30
CA ASN A 166 -4.91 3.45 10.67
C ASN A 166 -5.63 2.25 11.32
N LEU A 167 -6.92 2.13 11.07
CA LEU A 167 -7.69 0.96 11.51
C LEU A 167 -7.13 -0.33 10.90
N GLY A 168 -6.85 -0.34 9.61
CA GLY A 168 -6.16 -1.45 8.93
C GLY A 168 -4.83 -1.80 9.60
N ARG A 169 -3.99 -0.80 9.86
CA ARG A 169 -2.70 -0.99 10.55
C ARG A 169 -2.85 -1.65 11.92
N HIS A 170 -3.80 -1.19 12.74
CA HIS A 170 -4.07 -1.78 14.05
C HIS A 170 -4.58 -3.22 14.00
N LEU A 171 -5.30 -3.58 12.93
CA LEU A 171 -5.79 -4.94 12.66
C LEU A 171 -4.77 -5.84 11.96
N GLY A 172 -3.60 -5.30 11.58
CA GLY A 172 -2.62 -6.02 10.79
C GLY A 172 -3.06 -6.28 9.33
N ILE A 173 -3.98 -5.46 8.82
CA ILE A 173 -4.49 -5.52 7.46
C ILE A 173 -3.77 -4.48 6.62
N ASP A 174 -3.20 -4.91 5.50
CA ASP A 174 -2.65 -4.00 4.49
C ASP A 174 -3.79 -3.33 3.71
N PRO A 175 -3.93 -2.00 3.77
CA PRO A 175 -5.03 -1.28 3.13
C PRO A 175 -4.95 -1.28 1.60
N GLU A 176 -3.74 -1.26 1.01
CA GLU A 176 -3.55 -1.38 -0.44
C GLU A 176 -4.05 -2.74 -0.93
N ARG A 177 -3.62 -3.82 -0.27
CA ARG A 177 -4.06 -5.18 -0.59
C ARG A 177 -5.56 -5.35 -0.42
N ALA A 178 -6.14 -4.82 0.65
CA ALA A 178 -7.57 -4.91 0.91
C ALA A 178 -8.40 -4.20 -0.17
N LEU A 179 -7.96 -3.01 -0.60
CA LEU A 179 -8.60 -2.26 -1.67
C LEU A 179 -8.41 -2.95 -3.03
N HIS A 180 -7.21 -3.47 -3.32
CA HIS A 180 -6.93 -4.23 -4.53
C HIS A 180 -7.85 -5.46 -4.66
N GLN A 181 -8.04 -6.24 -3.59
CA GLN A 181 -8.98 -7.38 -3.58
C GLN A 181 -10.43 -6.94 -3.86
N THR A 182 -10.82 -5.76 -3.35
CA THR A 182 -12.15 -5.20 -3.61
C THR A 182 -12.30 -4.77 -5.06
N ASN A 183 -11.26 -4.16 -5.66
CA ASN A 183 -11.24 -3.81 -7.08
C ASN A 183 -11.37 -5.05 -7.96
N GLN A 184 -10.55 -6.08 -7.73
CA GLN A 184 -10.64 -7.35 -8.48
C GLN A 184 -12.03 -7.99 -8.36
N LYS A 185 -12.62 -7.96 -7.17
CA LYS A 185 -13.97 -8.46 -6.95
C LYS A 185 -15.01 -7.65 -7.74
N PHE A 186 -14.88 -6.33 -7.76
CA PHE A 186 -15.74 -5.46 -8.56
C PHE A 186 -15.61 -5.76 -10.05
N GLU A 187 -14.39 -5.87 -10.57
CA GLU A 187 -14.12 -6.18 -11.97
C GLU A 187 -14.73 -7.51 -12.40
N LYS A 188 -14.54 -8.58 -11.63
CA LYS A 188 -15.12 -9.89 -11.91
C LYS A 188 -16.66 -9.86 -11.93
N ARG A 189 -17.24 -9.12 -10.98
CA ARG A 189 -18.70 -8.96 -10.94
C ARG A 189 -19.23 -8.14 -12.10
N PHE A 190 -18.51 -7.10 -12.50
CA PHE A 190 -18.88 -6.27 -13.65
C PHE A 190 -18.76 -7.04 -14.97
N GLN A 191 -17.68 -7.81 -15.16
CA GLN A 191 -17.52 -8.72 -16.31
C GLN A 191 -18.63 -9.76 -16.38
N TYR A 192 -19.15 -10.21 -15.24
CA TYR A 192 -20.33 -11.07 -15.23
C TYR A 192 -21.57 -10.35 -15.82
N ILE A 193 -21.80 -9.09 -15.48
CA ILE A 193 -22.89 -8.29 -16.08
C ILE A 193 -22.69 -8.18 -17.59
N GLU A 194 -21.48 -7.81 -18.04
CA GLU A 194 -21.16 -7.71 -19.48
C GLU A 194 -21.46 -9.03 -20.21
N LYS A 195 -21.08 -10.15 -19.62
CA LYS A 195 -21.37 -11.48 -20.16
C LYS A 195 -22.88 -11.74 -20.25
N ARG A 196 -23.64 -11.43 -19.20
CA ARG A 196 -25.11 -11.61 -19.19
C ARG A 196 -25.79 -10.74 -20.23
N LEU A 197 -25.38 -9.49 -20.39
CA LEU A 197 -25.90 -8.60 -21.41
C LEU A 197 -25.62 -9.13 -22.82
N LYS A 198 -24.39 -9.62 -23.06
CA LYS A 198 -24.03 -10.23 -24.34
C LYS A 198 -24.89 -11.46 -24.66
N GLU A 199 -25.13 -12.33 -23.70
CA GLU A 199 -26.01 -13.50 -23.82
C GLU A 199 -27.46 -13.09 -24.12
N ALA A 200 -27.93 -12.00 -23.52
CA ALA A 200 -29.28 -11.43 -23.75
C ALA A 200 -29.35 -10.58 -25.04
N GLN A 201 -28.25 -10.39 -25.75
CA GLN A 201 -28.14 -9.50 -26.94
C GLN A 201 -28.57 -8.06 -26.61
N LYS A 202 -28.26 -7.57 -25.40
CA LYS A 202 -28.55 -6.23 -24.91
C LYS A 202 -27.27 -5.43 -24.72
N THR A 203 -27.39 -4.11 -24.76
CA THR A 203 -26.37 -3.15 -24.35
C THR A 203 -26.71 -2.58 -22.97
N PHE A 204 -25.77 -1.94 -22.30
CA PHE A 204 -26.02 -1.24 -21.04
C PHE A 204 -27.09 -0.15 -21.17
N ALA A 205 -27.17 0.53 -22.32
CA ALA A 205 -28.13 1.59 -22.58
C ALA A 205 -29.58 1.10 -22.72
N GLU A 206 -29.78 -0.19 -22.98
CA GLU A 206 -31.07 -0.83 -23.15
C GLU A 206 -31.58 -1.46 -21.84
N CYS A 207 -30.82 -1.38 -20.76
CA CYS A 207 -31.17 -1.93 -19.45
C CYS A 207 -31.46 -0.80 -18.47
N ASP A 208 -32.41 -1.00 -17.62
CA ASP A 208 -32.60 -0.16 -16.44
C ASP A 208 -31.67 -0.58 -15.28
N LEU A 209 -31.64 0.24 -14.25
CA LEU A 209 -30.79 -0.02 -13.08
C LEU A 209 -31.23 -1.27 -12.31
N GLU A 210 -32.52 -1.60 -12.32
CA GLU A 210 -33.08 -2.78 -11.62
C GLU A 210 -32.60 -4.07 -12.28
N GLU A 211 -32.58 -4.13 -13.62
CA GLU A 211 -32.07 -5.28 -14.38
C GLU A 211 -30.55 -5.45 -14.15
N LEU A 212 -29.78 -4.36 -14.19
CA LEU A 212 -28.34 -4.39 -13.91
C LEU A 212 -28.06 -4.82 -12.47
N ASP A 213 -28.83 -4.34 -11.49
CA ASP A 213 -28.69 -4.76 -10.08
C ASP A 213 -29.05 -6.23 -9.89
N ALA A 214 -30.03 -6.76 -10.62
CA ALA A 214 -30.35 -8.18 -10.57
C ALA A 214 -29.17 -9.05 -11.01
N TYR A 215 -28.45 -8.69 -12.09
CA TYR A 215 -27.22 -9.36 -12.50
C TYR A 215 -26.09 -9.16 -11.47
N TRP A 216 -25.99 -7.97 -10.88
CA TRP A 216 -25.01 -7.70 -9.81
C TRP A 216 -25.25 -8.57 -8.58
N GLN A 217 -26.50 -8.74 -8.12
CA GLN A 217 -26.82 -9.63 -7.00
C GLN A 217 -26.48 -11.11 -7.31
N GLN A 218 -26.75 -11.55 -8.54
CA GLN A 218 -26.35 -12.90 -8.99
C GLN A 218 -24.83 -13.07 -8.93
N SER A 219 -24.07 -12.05 -9.35
CA SER A 219 -22.61 -12.10 -9.34
C SER A 219 -22.01 -12.25 -7.94
N LYS A 220 -22.68 -11.74 -6.89
CA LYS A 220 -22.21 -11.84 -5.50
C LYS A 220 -22.12 -13.27 -5.00
N SER A 221 -22.95 -14.17 -5.49
CA SER A 221 -22.91 -15.59 -5.14
C SER A 221 -21.77 -16.34 -5.81
N LEU A 222 -21.29 -15.84 -6.95
CA LEU A 222 -20.19 -16.42 -7.72
C LEU A 222 -18.82 -15.86 -7.33
N TYR A 223 -18.81 -14.60 -6.95
CA TYR A 223 -17.59 -13.86 -6.56
C TYR A 223 -17.81 -13.19 -5.19
N PRO A 224 -17.73 -13.96 -4.10
CA PRO A 224 -18.00 -13.50 -2.73
C PRO A 224 -17.07 -12.40 -2.22
#